data_0ad3883c0e79291c1fbe8e57c006ae42
#
_entry.id   0ad3883c0e79291c1fbe8e57c006ae42
#
_cell.length_a   1.000
_cell.length_b   1.000
_cell.length_c   1.000
_cell.angle_alpha   90.00
_cell.angle_beta   90.00
_cell.angle_gamma   90.00
#
_symmetry.space_group_name_H-M   'P 1'
#
loop_
_entity.id
_entity.type
_entity.pdbx_description
1 polymer ?
#
loop_
_entity_poly.entity_id
_entity_poly.type
_entity_poly.pdbx_seq_one_letter_code
_entity_poly.pdbx_strand_id
1 'polypeptide(L)'
;MPGAMTGWLGRLFGRKEAGPVWIEAGELRDRLGRGERPLILDVRGPDEVDGPLGHIDGARNMPLPELPRHMPEIERETGPVIVVCLTDKRSSQAAASLAEAGIRDVAVLRGGMRAWRGA
;
A
#
# COMPACT_ATOMS: atom_id res chain seq x y z
N MET A 1 -5.81 -6.35 20.09
CA MET A 1 -5.77 -5.05 20.53
C MET A 1 -5.61 -4.05 19.44
N PRO A 2 -6.49 -3.25 19.40
CA PRO A 2 -6.55 -2.29 18.30
C PRO A 2 -5.50 -1.20 18.34
N GLY A 3 -4.74 -1.15 19.38
CA GLY A 3 -3.78 -0.07 19.47
C GLY A 3 -2.83 0.00 18.31
N ALA A 4 -2.37 -1.16 17.85
CA ALA A 4 -1.42 -1.17 16.76
C ALA A 4 -2.05 -0.68 15.48
N MET A 5 -3.31 -1.03 15.26
CA MET A 5 -3.99 -0.58 14.08
C MET A 5 -4.17 0.91 14.06
N THR A 6 -4.58 1.45 15.19
CA THR A 6 -4.82 2.86 15.23
C THR A 6 -3.56 3.66 14.96
N GLY A 7 -2.41 3.08 15.26
CA GLY A 7 -1.16 3.78 15.01
C GLY A 7 -0.89 4.01 13.55
N TRP A 8 -1.51 3.25 12.67
CA TRP A 8 -1.26 3.40 11.24
C TRP A 8 -2.13 4.47 10.63
N LEU A 9 -3.44 4.30 10.72
CA LEU A 9 -4.35 5.14 9.98
C LEU A 9 -5.27 5.95 10.87
N GLY A 10 -5.15 5.79 12.18
CA GLY A 10 -6.07 6.48 13.07
C GLY A 10 -6.16 7.96 12.80
N ARG A 11 -5.02 8.61 12.59
CA ARG A 11 -5.04 10.04 12.35
C ARG A 11 -5.52 10.39 10.95
N LEU A 12 -5.63 9.41 10.08
CA LEU A 12 -6.07 9.64 8.72
C LEU A 12 -7.55 9.43 8.54
N PHE A 13 -8.15 8.75 9.48
CA PHE A 13 -9.52 8.37 9.36
C PHE A 13 -10.52 9.50 9.41
N GLY A 14 -10.13 10.62 9.88
CA GLY A 14 -11.04 11.73 9.88
C GLY A 14 -11.40 12.20 8.49
N ARG A 15 -10.65 11.75 7.53
CA ARG A 15 -10.80 12.18 6.16
C ARG A 15 -11.77 11.26 5.45
N LYS A 16 -12.98 11.65 5.41
CA LYS A 16 -13.94 10.82 4.74
C LYS A 16 -14.09 11.16 3.30
N GLU A 17 -13.57 12.26 2.93
CA GLU A 17 -13.70 12.69 1.58
C GLU A 17 -12.95 11.83 0.64
N ALA A 18 -13.24 11.98 -0.57
CA ALA A 18 -12.57 11.29 -1.60
C ALA A 18 -11.11 11.65 -1.62
N GLY A 19 -10.35 10.86 -2.22
CA GLY A 19 -8.94 11.05 -2.34
C GLY A 19 -8.19 10.00 -1.56
N PRO A 20 -7.00 9.69 -1.97
CA PRO A 20 -6.25 8.62 -1.32
C PRO A 20 -5.73 9.05 0.05
N VAL A 21 -5.53 8.06 0.89
CA VAL A 21 -4.79 8.24 2.13
C VAL A 21 -3.34 7.95 1.79
N TRP A 22 -2.45 8.84 2.20
CA TRP A 22 -1.04 8.76 1.82
C TRP A 22 -0.16 8.34 2.97
N ILE A 23 0.92 7.60 2.66
CA ILE A 23 2.00 7.40 3.61
C ILE A 23 3.29 7.80 2.92
N GLU A 24 4.17 8.47 3.64
CA GLU A 24 5.45 8.91 3.09
C GLU A 24 6.47 7.79 3.17
N ALA A 25 7.42 7.79 2.24
CA ALA A 25 8.42 6.73 2.20
C ALA A 25 9.21 6.64 3.50
N GLY A 26 9.57 7.78 4.06
CA GLY A 26 10.31 7.78 5.33
C GLY A 26 9.51 7.18 6.47
N GLU A 27 8.21 7.50 6.52
CA GLU A 27 7.36 6.96 7.56
C GLU A 27 7.22 5.44 7.41
N LEU A 28 7.01 4.96 6.20
CA LEU A 28 6.90 3.52 5.99
C LEU A 28 8.20 2.82 6.36
N ARG A 29 9.33 3.41 5.97
CA ARG A 29 10.63 2.83 6.29
C ARG A 29 10.82 2.72 7.79
N ASP A 30 10.44 3.76 8.52
CA ASP A 30 10.56 3.76 9.98
C ASP A 30 9.68 2.68 10.61
N ARG A 31 8.46 2.54 10.12
CA ARG A 31 7.54 1.55 10.67
C ARG A 31 8.04 0.14 10.43
N LEU A 32 8.53 -0.12 9.22
CA LEU A 32 9.09 -1.44 8.93
C LEU A 32 10.32 -1.69 9.79
N GLY A 33 11.12 -0.67 10.02
CA GLY A 33 12.30 -0.77 10.87
C GLY A 33 11.95 -1.10 12.32
N ARG A 34 10.75 -0.71 12.76
CA ARG A 34 10.29 -1.03 14.10
C ARG A 34 9.62 -2.40 14.18
N GLY A 35 9.58 -3.14 13.08
CA GLY A 35 9.02 -4.48 13.08
C GLY A 35 7.57 -4.57 12.67
N GLU A 36 6.95 -3.46 12.28
CA GLU A 36 5.57 -3.51 11.82
C GLU A 36 5.52 -4.16 10.44
N ARG A 37 4.47 -4.90 10.18
CA ARG A 37 4.39 -5.70 8.95
C ARG A 37 3.03 -5.52 8.27
N PRO A 38 2.81 -4.36 7.64
CA PRO A 38 1.59 -4.20 6.84
C PRO A 38 1.66 -5.08 5.59
N LEU A 39 0.53 -5.29 4.96
CA LEU A 39 0.53 -5.92 3.65
C LEU A 39 0.95 -4.87 2.64
N ILE A 40 2.03 -5.12 1.93
CA ILE A 40 2.50 -4.20 0.89
C ILE A 40 2.14 -4.81 -0.45
N LEU A 41 1.28 -4.12 -1.21
CA LEU A 41 0.85 -4.56 -2.52
C LEU A 41 1.55 -3.76 -3.58
N ASP A 42 2.38 -4.42 -4.37
CA ASP A 42 3.02 -3.78 -5.51
C ASP A 42 2.18 -4.08 -6.72
N VAL A 43 1.54 -3.05 -7.26
CA VAL A 43 0.59 -3.22 -8.36
C VAL A 43 1.22 -2.96 -9.72
N ARG A 44 2.55 -2.94 -9.78
CA ARG A 44 3.28 -2.83 -11.05
C ARG A 44 3.30 -4.17 -11.76
N GLY A 45 3.76 -4.18 -13.00
CA GLY A 45 3.97 -5.42 -13.70
C GLY A 45 5.16 -6.18 -13.15
N PRO A 46 5.22 -7.50 -13.37
CA PRO A 46 6.33 -8.30 -12.83
C PRO A 46 7.70 -7.84 -13.32
N ASP A 47 7.78 -7.36 -14.55
CA ASP A 47 9.06 -6.89 -15.08
C ASP A 47 9.57 -5.69 -14.31
N GLU A 48 8.67 -4.82 -13.89
CA GLU A 48 9.06 -3.66 -13.12
C GLU A 48 9.56 -4.05 -11.73
N VAL A 49 8.90 -5.03 -11.14
CA VAL A 49 9.26 -5.51 -9.80
C VAL A 49 10.67 -6.06 -9.78
N ASP A 50 11.08 -6.70 -10.87
CA ASP A 50 12.41 -7.25 -11.01
C ASP A 50 13.37 -6.30 -11.71
N GLY A 51 12.93 -5.08 -11.99
CA GLY A 51 13.72 -4.12 -12.73
C GLY A 51 14.67 -3.32 -11.85
N PRO A 52 15.17 -2.21 -12.39
CA PRO A 52 16.24 -1.45 -11.72
C PRO A 52 15.89 -0.92 -10.34
N LEU A 53 14.62 -0.60 -10.09
CA LEU A 53 14.23 -0.10 -8.79
C LEU A 53 13.91 -1.21 -7.79
N GLY A 54 13.86 -2.46 -8.26
CA GLY A 54 13.55 -3.57 -7.38
C GLY A 54 12.18 -3.43 -6.75
N HIS A 55 12.04 -3.92 -5.54
CA HIS A 55 10.78 -3.86 -4.81
C HIS A 55 11.07 -3.77 -3.31
N ILE A 56 10.04 -3.49 -2.54
CA ILE A 56 10.16 -3.42 -1.09
C ILE A 56 10.13 -4.85 -0.55
N ASP A 57 11.02 -5.16 0.38
CA ASP A 57 11.07 -6.50 0.98
C ASP A 57 9.71 -6.87 1.53
N GLY A 58 9.27 -8.08 1.19
CA GLY A 58 8.00 -8.58 1.69
C GLY A 58 6.79 -8.16 0.87
N ALA A 59 6.97 -7.30 -0.12
CA ALA A 59 5.85 -6.89 -0.96
C ALA A 59 5.35 -8.06 -1.79
N ARG A 60 4.03 -8.07 -2.02
CA ARG A 60 3.42 -9.04 -2.91
C ARG A 60 3.05 -8.36 -4.20
N ASN A 61 3.42 -8.95 -5.30
CA ASN A 61 3.12 -8.37 -6.61
C ASN A 61 1.74 -8.81 -7.07
N MET A 62 0.84 -7.86 -7.16
CA MET A 62 -0.50 -8.10 -7.69
C MET A 62 -0.78 -7.00 -8.71
N PRO A 63 -0.41 -7.23 -9.98
CA PRO A 63 -0.54 -6.18 -10.99
C PRO A 63 -1.94 -5.62 -11.06
N LEU A 64 -2.05 -4.33 -11.30
CA LEU A 64 -3.34 -3.65 -11.25
C LEU A 64 -4.42 -4.36 -12.07
N PRO A 65 -4.18 -4.80 -13.31
CA PRO A 65 -5.24 -5.46 -14.07
C PRO A 65 -5.70 -6.77 -13.45
N GLU A 66 -4.87 -7.38 -12.62
CA GLU A 66 -5.20 -8.65 -11.99
C GLU A 66 -5.74 -8.50 -10.59
N LEU A 67 -5.83 -7.27 -10.10
CA LEU A 67 -6.24 -7.03 -8.74
C LEU A 67 -7.58 -7.69 -8.37
N PRO A 68 -8.60 -7.68 -9.24
CA PRO A 68 -9.88 -8.30 -8.87
C PRO A 68 -9.77 -9.75 -8.45
N ARG A 69 -8.88 -10.49 -9.08
CA ARG A 69 -8.78 -11.92 -8.75
C ARG A 69 -8.07 -12.14 -7.41
N HIS A 70 -7.37 -11.13 -6.92
CA HIS A 70 -6.69 -11.22 -5.63
C HIS A 70 -7.51 -10.67 -4.46
N MET A 71 -8.70 -10.13 -4.75
CA MET A 71 -9.51 -9.53 -3.69
C MET A 71 -9.79 -10.47 -2.52
N PRO A 72 -10.15 -11.74 -2.76
CA PRO A 72 -10.41 -12.62 -1.60
C PRO A 72 -9.20 -12.78 -0.71
N GLU A 73 -8.01 -12.84 -1.31
CA GLU A 73 -6.78 -12.96 -0.56
C GLU A 73 -6.52 -11.71 0.27
N ILE A 74 -6.75 -10.54 -0.32
CA ILE A 74 -6.54 -9.28 0.37
C ILE A 74 -7.55 -9.11 1.49
N GLU A 75 -8.79 -9.53 1.27
CA GLU A 75 -9.83 -9.42 2.29
C GLU A 75 -9.52 -10.22 3.53
N ARG A 76 -8.70 -11.23 3.41
CA ARG A 76 -8.33 -12.04 4.56
C ARG A 76 -7.27 -11.40 5.43
N GLU A 77 -6.62 -10.36 4.93
CA GLU A 77 -5.63 -9.66 5.72
C GLU A 77 -6.32 -8.78 6.74
N THR A 78 -5.76 -8.70 7.92
CA THR A 78 -6.40 -7.95 8.99
C THR A 78 -5.69 -6.66 9.34
N GLY A 79 -4.52 -6.44 8.77
CA GLY A 79 -3.75 -5.25 9.09
C GLY A 79 -3.84 -4.20 7.99
N PRO A 80 -3.04 -3.18 8.11
CA PRO A 80 -3.00 -2.13 7.09
C PRO A 80 -2.49 -2.64 5.76
N VAL A 81 -2.97 -2.02 4.69
CA VAL A 81 -2.55 -2.34 3.34
C VAL A 81 -1.90 -1.11 2.73
N ILE A 82 -0.69 -1.26 2.24
CA ILE A 82 0.04 -0.16 1.60
C ILE A 82 0.18 -0.52 0.13
N VAL A 83 -0.30 0.34 -0.75
CA VAL A 83 -0.27 0.07 -2.18
C VAL A 83 0.84 0.87 -2.82
N VAL A 84 1.62 0.21 -3.67
CA VAL A 84 2.83 0.78 -4.26
C VAL A 84 2.82 0.59 -5.76
N CYS A 85 3.24 1.62 -6.50
CA CYS A 85 3.55 1.46 -7.92
C CYS A 85 4.81 2.26 -8.22
N LEU A 86 5.04 2.64 -9.46
CA LEU A 86 6.25 3.40 -9.79
C LEU A 86 6.21 4.79 -9.17
N THR A 87 5.10 5.48 -9.33
CA THR A 87 4.87 6.77 -8.68
C THR A 87 3.63 6.63 -7.79
N ASP A 88 2.46 7.07 -8.26
CA ASP A 88 1.26 6.89 -7.45
C ASP A 88 -0.03 6.80 -8.25
N LYS A 89 0.07 6.73 -9.56
CA LYS A 89 -1.13 6.67 -10.39
C LYS A 89 -1.85 5.35 -10.27
N ARG A 90 -1.14 4.26 -10.55
CA ARG A 90 -1.76 2.93 -10.50
C ARG A 90 -2.12 2.56 -9.08
N SER A 91 -1.29 2.94 -8.13
CA SER A 91 -1.56 2.62 -6.73
C SER A 91 -2.76 3.38 -6.20
N SER A 92 -2.98 4.63 -6.64
CA SER A 92 -4.18 5.36 -6.25
C SER A 92 -5.43 4.71 -6.82
N GLN A 93 -5.35 4.23 -8.06
CA GLN A 93 -6.44 3.51 -8.67
C GLN A 93 -6.75 2.22 -7.93
N ALA A 94 -5.69 1.50 -7.57
CA ALA A 94 -5.87 0.26 -6.82
C ALA A 94 -6.48 0.53 -5.45
N ALA A 95 -6.03 1.59 -4.78
CA ALA A 95 -6.56 1.93 -3.47
C ALA A 95 -8.06 2.25 -3.56
N ALA A 96 -8.47 2.94 -4.62
CA ALA A 96 -9.88 3.23 -4.80
C ALA A 96 -10.69 1.95 -4.99
N SER A 97 -10.15 1.01 -5.76
CA SER A 97 -10.84 -0.28 -5.96
C SER A 97 -10.95 -1.06 -4.66
N LEU A 98 -9.90 -1.03 -3.86
CA LEU A 98 -9.93 -1.72 -2.57
C LEU A 98 -10.96 -1.09 -1.64
N ALA A 99 -11.04 0.23 -1.64
CA ALA A 99 -12.02 0.93 -0.83
C ALA A 99 -13.44 0.58 -1.25
N GLU A 100 -13.68 0.50 -2.55
CA GLU A 100 -14.99 0.12 -3.06
C GLU A 100 -15.37 -1.29 -2.67
N ALA A 101 -14.38 -2.15 -2.49
CA ALA A 101 -14.61 -3.52 -2.05
C ALA A 101 -14.75 -3.62 -0.54
N GLY A 102 -14.68 -2.51 0.17
CA GLY A 102 -14.89 -2.52 1.62
C GLY A 102 -13.63 -2.72 2.43
N ILE A 103 -12.47 -2.72 1.79
CA ILE A 103 -11.20 -2.85 2.50
C ILE A 103 -10.83 -1.46 3.02
N ARG A 104 -10.67 -1.35 4.34
CA ARG A 104 -10.69 -0.04 4.96
C ARG A 104 -9.32 0.58 5.24
N ASP A 105 -8.40 -0.16 5.73
CA ASP A 105 -7.12 0.41 6.18
C ASP A 105 -6.12 0.40 5.04
N VAL A 106 -6.31 1.28 4.06
CA VAL A 106 -5.50 1.29 2.85
C VAL A 106 -4.82 2.65 2.71
N ALA A 107 -3.53 2.64 2.46
CA ALA A 107 -2.80 3.86 2.16
C ALA A 107 -1.97 3.64 0.90
N VAL A 108 -1.65 4.75 0.24
CA VAL A 108 -0.83 4.74 -0.97
C VAL A 108 0.55 5.30 -0.61
N LEU A 109 1.60 4.60 -1.01
CA LEU A 109 2.95 5.12 -0.82
C LEU A 109 3.16 6.29 -1.76
N ARG A 110 3.28 7.49 -1.19
CA ARG A 110 3.42 8.69 -2.00
C ARG A 110 4.71 8.63 -2.79
N GLY A 111 4.59 8.82 -4.09
CA GLY A 111 5.75 8.77 -4.97
C GLY A 111 6.26 7.38 -5.30
N GLY A 112 5.67 6.35 -4.73
CA GLY A 112 5.94 4.96 -5.10
C GLY A 112 7.38 4.56 -4.98
N MET A 113 7.79 3.65 -5.86
CA MET A 113 9.15 3.13 -5.82
C MET A 113 10.21 4.19 -6.09
N ARG A 114 9.84 5.22 -6.85
CA ARG A 114 10.80 6.31 -7.06
C ARG A 114 11.14 6.99 -5.74
N ALA A 115 10.12 7.32 -4.96
CA ALA A 115 10.34 7.94 -3.67
C ALA A 115 11.03 6.99 -2.71
N TRP A 116 10.66 5.72 -2.78
CA TRP A 116 11.26 4.71 -1.90
C TRP A 116 12.78 4.64 -2.09
N ARG A 117 13.22 4.63 -3.35
CA ARG A 117 14.64 4.55 -3.65
C ARG A 117 15.37 5.86 -3.44
N GLY A 118 14.65 6.96 -3.51
CA GLY A 118 15.24 8.27 -3.26
C GLY A 118 15.27 8.66 -1.80
N ALA A 119 14.55 7.93 -0.97
CA ALA A 119 14.41 8.32 0.44
C ALA A 119 15.57 7.87 1.32
#